data_b609e3770c394c77380cbb3e60935cab
#
_entry.id   b609e3770c394c77380cbb3e60935cab
#
_cell.length_a   1.000
_cell.length_b   1.000
_cell.length_c   1.000
_cell.angle_alpha   90.00
_cell.angle_beta   90.00
_cell.angle_gamma   90.00
#
_symmetry.space_group_name_H-M   'P 1'
#
loop_
_entity.id
_entity.type
_entity.pdbx_description
1 polymer ?
#
loop_
_entity_poly.entity_id
_entity_poly.type
_entity_poly.pdbx_seq_one_letter_code
_entity_poly.pdbx_strand_id
1 'polypeptide(L)'
;MPLGKVLFESGRECTHAYFPTTAIVSMLYETNDGDSVETAVAGCEGIVGLPLLMSGTSVPGRAVVRSAGQGFRVAASWLMQEFGRSRLVQQMLLRYMQAFITHTAQTAVCNRHHSLEQQLCRWLLLSMDRLPSNEIVATQELIANMLGVRREGVTAAAGHLQDAGLIHYRRGRIAVLSRKGLELRACECYAVVKKEYEGLLPEAVAA
;
A
#
# COMPACT_ATOMS: atom_id res chain seq x y z
N MET A 1 12.47 -7.22 -6.75
CA MET A 1 11.82 -7.23 -5.42
C MET A 1 10.92 -8.47 -5.36
N PRO A 2 11.39 -9.61 -4.80
CA PRO A 2 10.58 -10.83 -4.74
C PRO A 2 9.46 -10.70 -3.70
N LEU A 3 8.36 -11.43 -3.93
CA LEU A 3 7.22 -11.53 -3.02
C LEU A 3 7.68 -11.96 -1.61
N GLY A 4 7.15 -11.34 -0.57
CA GLY A 4 7.46 -11.62 0.83
C GLY A 4 8.80 -11.07 1.31
N LYS A 5 9.60 -10.43 0.45
CA LYS A 5 10.86 -9.81 0.88
C LYS A 5 10.59 -8.69 1.86
N VAL A 6 11.20 -8.79 3.04
CA VAL A 6 11.21 -7.71 4.03
C VAL A 6 12.29 -6.71 3.63
N LEU A 7 11.90 -5.44 3.53
CA LEU A 7 12.80 -4.32 3.23
C LEU A 7 13.25 -3.60 4.49
N PHE A 8 12.35 -3.49 5.47
CA PHE A 8 12.60 -2.96 6.81
C PHE A 8 11.96 -3.87 7.85
N GLU A 9 12.68 -4.07 8.94
CA GLU A 9 12.19 -4.72 10.15
C GLU A 9 11.93 -3.69 11.25
N SER A 10 10.91 -3.96 12.07
CA SER A 10 10.61 -3.14 13.25
C SER A 10 11.83 -2.96 14.15
N GLY A 11 12.11 -1.74 14.56
CA GLY A 11 13.22 -1.39 15.47
C GLY A 11 14.62 -1.49 14.86
N ARG A 12 14.76 -1.93 13.59
CA ARG A 12 16.06 -1.99 12.91
C ARG A 12 16.35 -0.72 12.14
N GLU A 13 17.64 -0.43 11.99
CA GLU A 13 18.11 0.72 11.22
C GLU A 13 17.77 0.60 9.73
N CYS A 14 17.21 1.67 9.18
CA CYS A 14 16.92 1.81 7.76
C CYS A 14 18.16 2.34 7.03
N THR A 15 18.88 1.47 6.34
CA THR A 15 20.12 1.83 5.62
C THR A 15 19.87 2.21 4.15
N HIS A 16 18.70 1.92 3.61
CA HIS A 16 18.34 2.17 2.22
C HIS A 16 16.90 2.65 2.09
N ALA A 17 16.65 3.46 1.07
CA ALA A 17 15.32 3.71 0.55
C ALA A 17 15.05 2.85 -0.69
N TYR A 18 13.76 2.60 -0.98
CA TYR A 18 13.36 1.83 -2.15
C TYR A 18 12.30 2.59 -2.93
N PHE A 19 12.43 2.61 -4.25
CA PHE A 19 11.49 3.21 -5.20
C PHE A 19 10.93 2.06 -6.05
N PRO A 20 9.76 1.51 -5.70
CA PRO A 20 9.13 0.48 -6.53
C PRO A 20 8.78 1.05 -7.91
N THR A 21 8.89 0.23 -8.96
CA THR A 21 8.44 0.59 -10.32
C THR A 21 7.27 -0.26 -10.76
N THR A 22 7.30 -1.55 -10.42
CA THR A 22 6.21 -2.50 -10.69
C THR A 22 5.88 -3.37 -9.47
N ALA A 23 6.68 -3.28 -8.40
CA ALA A 23 6.40 -3.95 -7.13
C ALA A 23 5.41 -3.14 -6.28
N ILE A 24 4.70 -3.82 -5.38
CA ILE A 24 3.92 -3.17 -4.32
C ILE A 24 4.51 -3.56 -2.98
N VAL A 25 4.69 -2.58 -2.10
CA VAL A 25 5.23 -2.75 -0.75
C VAL A 25 4.20 -2.31 0.26
N SER A 26 3.86 -3.18 1.21
CA SER A 26 2.98 -2.90 2.35
C SER A 26 3.78 -2.40 3.54
N MET A 27 3.31 -1.34 4.18
CA MET A 27 3.75 -0.90 5.49
C MET A 27 2.85 -1.51 6.55
N LEU A 28 3.42 -2.38 7.38
CA LEU A 28 2.73 -3.17 8.39
C LEU A 28 3.12 -2.70 9.78
N TYR A 29 2.15 -2.67 10.68
CA TYR A 29 2.38 -2.55 12.10
C TYR A 29 1.90 -3.82 12.77
N GLU A 30 2.70 -4.32 13.72
CA GLU A 30 2.46 -5.57 14.43
C GLU A 30 2.21 -5.27 15.92
N THR A 31 1.26 -5.98 16.51
CA THR A 31 1.02 -5.96 17.95
C THR A 31 1.96 -6.94 18.65
N ASN A 32 2.06 -6.83 19.98
CA ASN A 32 2.85 -7.76 20.78
C ASN A 32 2.33 -9.21 20.69
N ASP A 33 1.05 -9.41 20.36
CA ASP A 33 0.41 -10.72 20.21
C ASP A 33 0.60 -11.31 18.80
N GLY A 34 1.27 -10.57 17.89
CA GLY A 34 1.60 -11.02 16.54
C GLY A 34 0.55 -10.68 15.48
N ASP A 35 -0.52 -10.00 15.83
CA ASP A 35 -1.47 -9.48 14.86
C ASP A 35 -0.83 -8.35 14.06
N SER A 36 -1.16 -8.25 12.77
CA SER A 36 -0.63 -7.22 11.89
C SER A 36 -1.74 -6.53 11.11
N VAL A 37 -1.46 -5.28 10.72
CA VAL A 37 -2.34 -4.50 9.85
C VAL A 37 -1.53 -3.66 8.88
N GLU A 38 -2.00 -3.58 7.62
CA GLU A 38 -1.45 -2.67 6.62
C GLU A 38 -1.97 -1.25 6.89
N THR A 39 -1.06 -0.34 7.19
CA THR A 39 -1.41 1.07 7.43
C THR A 39 -1.34 1.90 6.15
N ALA A 40 -0.47 1.52 5.24
CA ALA A 40 -0.32 2.14 3.92
C ALA A 40 0.37 1.18 2.94
N VAL A 41 0.34 1.53 1.67
CA VAL A 41 1.00 0.80 0.59
C VAL A 41 1.75 1.79 -0.30
N ALA A 42 2.93 1.39 -0.81
CA ALA A 42 3.70 2.13 -1.79
C ALA A 42 3.87 1.30 -3.07
N GLY A 43 3.75 1.95 -4.20
CA GLY A 43 4.03 1.43 -5.54
C GLY A 43 4.90 2.41 -6.34
N CYS A 44 4.65 2.48 -7.65
CA CYS A 44 5.43 3.32 -8.58
C CYS A 44 5.31 4.83 -8.30
N GLU A 45 4.32 5.25 -7.54
CA GLU A 45 4.09 6.65 -7.15
C GLU A 45 4.98 7.11 -6.00
N GLY A 46 5.75 6.22 -5.35
CA GLY A 46 6.33 6.58 -4.08
C GLY A 46 7.65 5.95 -3.68
N ILE A 47 7.97 6.17 -2.42
CA ILE A 47 9.19 5.71 -1.77
C ILE A 47 8.86 4.91 -0.50
N VAL A 48 9.63 3.84 -0.28
CA VAL A 48 9.67 3.11 0.98
C VAL A 48 10.94 3.52 1.73
N GLY A 49 10.80 4.13 2.90
CA GLY A 49 11.92 4.69 3.67
C GLY A 49 11.73 6.16 4.08
N LEU A 50 10.48 6.65 4.15
CA LEU A 50 10.16 8.00 4.60
C LEU A 50 10.81 8.41 5.95
N PRO A 51 10.94 7.50 6.94
CA PRO A 51 11.61 7.86 8.20
C PRO A 51 13.03 8.37 8.05
N LEU A 52 13.75 7.96 7.00
CA LEU A 52 15.09 8.49 6.70
C LEU A 52 15.07 10.01 6.49
N LEU A 53 14.00 10.54 5.88
CA LEU A 53 13.85 11.98 5.62
C LEU A 53 13.53 12.79 6.89
N MET A 54 13.03 12.11 7.92
CA MET A 54 12.68 12.71 9.23
C MET A 54 13.76 12.50 10.29
N SER A 55 14.98 12.16 9.87
CA SER A 55 16.09 11.83 10.78
C SER A 55 15.82 10.62 11.69
N GLY A 56 14.84 9.79 11.34
CA GLY A 56 14.57 8.52 12.00
C GLY A 56 15.52 7.44 11.50
N THR A 57 16.22 6.77 12.41
CA THR A 57 17.10 5.66 12.07
C THR A 57 16.36 4.33 12.06
N SER A 58 15.24 4.24 12.77
CA SER A 58 14.40 3.04 12.85
C SER A 58 12.92 3.39 12.87
N VAL A 59 12.07 2.40 12.58
CA VAL A 59 10.61 2.52 12.62
C VAL A 59 10.01 1.37 13.41
N PRO A 60 8.87 1.59 14.10
CA PRO A 60 8.16 0.53 14.81
C PRO A 60 7.31 -0.38 13.89
N GLY A 61 7.49 -0.30 12.58
CA GLY A 61 6.76 -1.09 11.59
C GLY A 61 7.68 -1.89 10.68
N ARG A 62 7.08 -2.72 9.81
CA ARG A 62 7.75 -3.51 8.76
C ARG A 62 7.36 -3.01 7.37
N ALA A 63 8.27 -3.12 6.42
CA ALA A 63 7.96 -2.93 5.00
C ALA A 63 8.18 -4.26 4.26
N VAL A 64 7.12 -4.81 3.68
CA VAL A 64 7.13 -6.13 3.04
C VAL A 64 6.64 -6.03 1.59
N VAL A 65 7.36 -6.67 0.68
CA VAL A 65 6.94 -6.76 -0.74
C VAL A 65 5.69 -7.62 -0.83
N ARG A 66 4.54 -6.99 -1.11
CA ARG A 66 3.23 -7.64 -1.23
C ARG A 66 2.98 -8.17 -2.65
N SER A 67 3.47 -7.46 -3.66
CA SER A 67 3.46 -7.91 -5.05
C SER A 67 4.87 -7.87 -5.60
N ALA A 68 5.31 -9.00 -6.15
CA ALA A 68 6.64 -9.08 -6.76
C ALA A 68 6.74 -8.14 -7.97
N GLY A 69 7.92 -7.56 -8.16
CA GLY A 69 8.18 -6.64 -9.25
C GLY A 69 9.58 -6.07 -9.16
N GLN A 70 9.78 -4.95 -9.83
CA GLN A 70 11.05 -4.23 -9.88
C GLN A 70 10.99 -2.95 -9.04
N GLY A 71 12.16 -2.37 -8.79
CA GLY A 71 12.34 -1.10 -8.12
C GLY A 71 13.80 -0.80 -7.90
N PHE A 72 14.11 0.45 -7.64
CA PHE A 72 15.46 0.91 -7.32
C PHE A 72 15.68 0.88 -5.81
N ARG A 73 16.91 0.57 -5.41
CA ARG A 73 17.41 0.68 -4.04
C ARG A 73 18.48 1.74 -3.98
N VAL A 74 18.34 2.68 -3.07
CA VAL A 74 19.23 3.83 -2.91
C VAL A 74 19.74 3.87 -1.47
N ALA A 75 21.03 4.13 -1.29
CA ALA A 75 21.61 4.28 0.05
C ALA A 75 20.99 5.49 0.79
N ALA A 76 20.73 5.33 2.08
CA ALA A 76 20.16 6.40 2.91
C ALA A 76 20.99 7.69 2.86
N SER A 77 22.34 7.56 2.90
CA SER A 77 23.26 8.69 2.83
C SER A 77 23.12 9.49 1.52
N TRP A 78 22.98 8.79 0.39
CA TRP A 78 22.77 9.44 -0.90
C TRP A 78 21.43 10.16 -0.96
N LEU A 79 20.35 9.50 -0.50
CA LEU A 79 19.02 10.13 -0.46
C LEU A 79 19.02 11.39 0.39
N MET A 80 19.64 11.35 1.57
CA MET A 80 19.74 12.51 2.47
C MET A 80 20.55 13.65 1.86
N GLN A 81 21.62 13.33 1.16
CA GLN A 81 22.41 14.33 0.43
C GLN A 81 21.59 15.01 -0.67
N GLU A 82 20.87 14.24 -1.48
CA GLU A 82 20.01 14.80 -2.54
C GLU A 82 18.82 15.58 -1.97
N PHE A 83 18.21 15.11 -0.87
CA PHE A 83 17.15 15.83 -0.15
C PHE A 83 17.62 17.20 0.35
N GLY A 84 18.87 17.30 0.84
CA GLY A 84 19.45 18.58 1.28
C GLY A 84 19.88 19.50 0.14
N ARG A 85 20.28 18.94 -1.01
CA ARG A 85 20.88 19.69 -2.13
C ARG A 85 19.85 20.12 -3.17
N SER A 86 18.87 19.28 -3.49
CA SER A 86 17.92 19.49 -4.56
C SER A 86 16.55 19.93 -4.05
N ARG A 87 16.19 21.19 -4.28
CA ARG A 87 14.85 21.70 -3.91
C ARG A 87 13.73 20.93 -4.60
N LEU A 88 13.94 20.46 -5.83
CA LEU A 88 12.94 19.67 -6.55
C LEU A 88 12.71 18.32 -5.86
N VAL A 89 13.80 17.57 -5.55
CA VAL A 89 13.73 16.30 -4.82
C VAL A 89 13.05 16.49 -3.47
N GLN A 90 13.43 17.53 -2.73
CA GLN A 90 12.81 17.86 -1.45
C GLN A 90 11.30 18.09 -1.59
N GLN A 91 10.87 18.91 -2.53
CA GLN A 91 9.45 19.19 -2.76
C GLN A 91 8.66 17.95 -3.14
N MET A 92 9.18 17.11 -4.04
CA MET A 92 8.53 15.86 -4.44
C MET A 92 8.36 14.90 -3.26
N LEU A 93 9.41 14.71 -2.46
CA LEU A 93 9.37 13.83 -1.31
C LEU A 93 8.43 14.35 -0.21
N LEU A 94 8.38 15.67 0.03
CA LEU A 94 7.44 16.27 0.98
C LEU A 94 5.98 16.15 0.51
N ARG A 95 5.70 16.30 -0.78
CA ARG A 95 4.36 16.04 -1.35
C ARG A 95 3.95 14.58 -1.18
N TYR A 96 4.86 13.65 -1.49
CA TYR A 96 4.59 12.23 -1.25
C TYR A 96 4.34 11.94 0.23
N MET A 97 5.11 12.55 1.13
CA MET A 97 4.91 12.41 2.59
C MET A 97 3.52 12.90 3.01
N GLN A 98 3.04 14.02 2.46
CA GLN A 98 1.68 14.52 2.71
C GLN A 98 0.63 13.49 2.25
N ALA A 99 0.74 12.97 1.03
CA ALA A 99 -0.17 11.94 0.51
C ALA A 99 -0.13 10.66 1.36
N PHE A 100 1.05 10.25 1.80
CA PHE A 100 1.23 9.09 2.66
C PHE A 100 0.58 9.27 4.04
N ILE A 101 0.69 10.46 4.66
CA ILE A 101 0.00 10.79 5.92
C ILE A 101 -1.52 10.70 5.73
N THR A 102 -2.05 11.31 4.66
CA THR A 102 -3.48 11.21 4.33
C THR A 102 -3.91 9.76 4.13
N HIS A 103 -3.11 8.95 3.43
CA HIS A 103 -3.39 7.53 3.23
C HIS A 103 -3.49 6.78 4.57
N THR A 104 -2.52 6.97 5.45
CA THR A 104 -2.50 6.32 6.76
C THR A 104 -3.68 6.75 7.63
N ALA A 105 -4.00 8.05 7.66
CA ALA A 105 -5.15 8.58 8.39
C ALA A 105 -6.48 7.99 7.85
N GLN A 106 -6.65 7.93 6.53
CA GLN A 106 -7.82 7.31 5.90
C GLN A 106 -7.91 5.80 6.16
N THR A 107 -6.78 5.11 6.31
CA THR A 107 -6.79 3.70 6.70
C THR A 107 -7.34 3.53 8.11
N ALA A 108 -6.94 4.38 9.07
CA ALA A 108 -7.46 4.34 10.43
C ALA A 108 -8.98 4.61 10.48
N VAL A 109 -9.47 5.62 9.74
CA VAL A 109 -10.91 5.90 9.59
C VAL A 109 -11.64 4.70 8.97
N CYS A 110 -11.11 4.17 7.88
CA CYS A 110 -11.68 3.04 7.16
C CYS A 110 -11.84 1.81 8.05
N ASN A 111 -10.79 1.45 8.79
CA ASN A 111 -10.80 0.28 9.68
C ASN A 111 -11.80 0.42 10.83
N ARG A 112 -12.10 1.65 11.26
CA ARG A 112 -13.03 1.90 12.37
C ARG A 112 -14.51 1.96 11.93
N HIS A 113 -14.79 2.52 10.75
CA HIS A 113 -16.14 2.97 10.40
C HIS A 113 -16.76 2.25 9.20
N HIS A 114 -15.98 1.54 8.39
CA HIS A 114 -16.49 0.92 7.17
C HIS A 114 -16.56 -0.60 7.28
N SER A 115 -17.51 -1.19 6.52
CA SER A 115 -17.68 -2.63 6.46
C SER A 115 -16.46 -3.32 5.84
N LEU A 116 -16.25 -4.58 6.17
CA LEU A 116 -15.15 -5.37 5.60
C LEU A 116 -15.23 -5.48 4.07
N GLU A 117 -16.43 -5.53 3.49
CA GLU A 117 -16.61 -5.52 2.03
C GLU A 117 -16.10 -4.21 1.43
N GLN A 118 -16.40 -3.05 2.05
CA GLN A 118 -15.90 -1.75 1.62
C GLN A 118 -14.37 -1.65 1.75
N GLN A 119 -13.81 -2.16 2.85
CA GLN A 119 -12.36 -2.22 3.06
C GLN A 119 -11.68 -3.10 2.00
N LEU A 120 -12.27 -4.25 1.67
CA LEU A 120 -11.75 -5.15 0.64
C LEU A 120 -11.81 -4.49 -0.76
N CYS A 121 -12.93 -3.82 -1.11
CA CYS A 121 -13.02 -3.06 -2.36
C CYS A 121 -11.92 -1.98 -2.45
N ARG A 122 -11.73 -1.20 -1.39
CA ARG A 122 -10.66 -0.20 -1.31
C ARG A 122 -9.27 -0.82 -1.49
N TRP A 123 -9.00 -1.93 -0.82
CA TRP A 123 -7.72 -2.64 -0.89
C TRP A 123 -7.44 -3.16 -2.31
N LEU A 124 -8.45 -3.73 -2.98
CA LEU A 124 -8.35 -4.19 -4.36
C LEU A 124 -8.07 -3.02 -5.32
N LEU A 125 -8.80 -1.91 -5.18
CA LEU A 125 -8.65 -0.73 -6.02
C LEU A 125 -7.26 -0.09 -5.86
N LEU A 126 -6.79 0.10 -4.62
CA LEU A 126 -5.44 0.61 -4.35
C LEU A 126 -4.34 -0.30 -4.90
N SER A 127 -4.60 -1.62 -4.98
CA SER A 127 -3.69 -2.57 -5.61
C SER A 127 -3.69 -2.41 -7.13
N MET A 128 -4.86 -2.28 -7.75
CA MET A 128 -5.01 -2.08 -9.20
C MET A 128 -4.39 -0.76 -9.68
N ASP A 129 -4.46 0.29 -8.87
CA ASP A 129 -3.84 1.59 -9.22
C ASP A 129 -2.30 1.48 -9.34
N ARG A 130 -1.70 0.42 -8.80
CA ARG A 130 -0.25 0.19 -8.73
C ARG A 130 0.23 -1.01 -9.54
N LEU A 131 -0.69 -1.78 -10.09
CA LEU A 131 -0.38 -2.95 -10.91
C LEU A 131 -0.70 -2.70 -12.38
N PRO A 132 0.11 -3.20 -13.31
CA PRO A 132 -0.16 -3.07 -14.74
C PRO A 132 -1.27 -4.02 -15.22
N SER A 133 -1.83 -4.86 -14.33
CA SER A 133 -2.84 -5.88 -14.65
C SER A 133 -4.04 -5.79 -13.71
N ASN A 134 -5.15 -6.39 -14.13
CA ASN A 134 -6.33 -6.56 -13.30
C ASN A 134 -6.29 -7.82 -12.41
N GLU A 135 -5.16 -8.52 -12.35
CA GLU A 135 -4.95 -9.71 -11.54
C GLU A 135 -4.07 -9.40 -10.33
N ILE A 136 -4.57 -9.75 -9.14
CA ILE A 136 -3.89 -9.57 -7.86
C ILE A 136 -3.60 -10.96 -7.28
N VAL A 137 -2.34 -11.23 -6.96
CA VAL A 137 -1.94 -12.47 -6.30
C VAL A 137 -1.95 -12.25 -4.79
N ALA A 138 -2.97 -12.80 -4.12
CA ALA A 138 -3.11 -12.72 -2.67
C ALA A 138 -3.96 -13.86 -2.14
N THR A 139 -3.52 -14.52 -1.08
CA THR A 139 -4.34 -15.50 -0.35
C THR A 139 -5.32 -14.78 0.58
N GLN A 140 -6.41 -15.45 0.98
CA GLN A 140 -7.35 -14.90 1.97
C GLN A 140 -6.66 -14.61 3.31
N GLU A 141 -5.70 -15.43 3.68
CA GLU A 141 -4.88 -15.23 4.88
C GLU A 141 -4.06 -13.93 4.78
N LEU A 142 -3.38 -13.72 3.64
CA LEU A 142 -2.63 -12.48 3.41
C LEU A 142 -3.55 -11.25 3.49
N ILE A 143 -4.72 -11.31 2.86
CA ILE A 143 -5.69 -10.20 2.89
C ILE A 143 -6.19 -9.97 4.31
N ALA A 144 -6.48 -11.04 5.06
CA ALA A 144 -6.92 -10.95 6.44
C ALA A 144 -5.87 -10.24 7.32
N ASN A 145 -4.60 -10.61 7.20
CA ASN A 145 -3.50 -9.97 7.90
C ASN A 145 -3.33 -8.49 7.48
N MET A 146 -3.50 -8.17 6.18
CA MET A 146 -3.43 -6.77 5.70
C MET A 146 -4.57 -5.91 6.25
N LEU A 147 -5.78 -6.46 6.32
CA LEU A 147 -6.96 -5.73 6.82
C LEU A 147 -7.12 -5.78 8.35
N GLY A 148 -6.30 -6.57 9.05
CA GLY A 148 -6.39 -6.75 10.51
C GLY A 148 -7.70 -7.43 10.93
N VAL A 149 -8.16 -8.43 10.16
CA VAL A 149 -9.43 -9.13 10.38
C VAL A 149 -9.26 -10.64 10.33
N ARG A 150 -10.31 -11.38 10.71
CA ARG A 150 -10.31 -12.84 10.61
C ARG A 150 -10.50 -13.30 9.16
N ARG A 151 -9.84 -14.40 8.78
CA ARG A 151 -9.90 -14.98 7.43
C ARG A 151 -11.32 -15.28 6.96
N GLU A 152 -12.18 -15.76 7.87
CA GLU A 152 -13.58 -16.09 7.56
C GLU A 152 -14.35 -14.85 7.06
N GLY A 153 -14.06 -13.68 7.64
CA GLY A 153 -14.64 -12.42 7.18
C GLY A 153 -14.22 -12.08 5.76
N VAL A 154 -12.94 -12.25 5.43
CA VAL A 154 -12.44 -12.06 4.05
C VAL A 154 -13.10 -13.04 3.09
N THR A 155 -13.27 -14.30 3.50
CA THR A 155 -13.94 -15.33 2.68
C THR A 155 -15.38 -14.91 2.35
N ALA A 156 -16.14 -14.43 3.35
CA ALA A 156 -17.52 -13.97 3.16
C ALA A 156 -17.58 -12.72 2.25
N ALA A 157 -16.75 -11.71 2.53
CA ALA A 157 -16.71 -10.48 1.73
C ALA A 157 -16.32 -10.74 0.27
N ALA A 158 -15.29 -11.58 0.04
CA ALA A 158 -14.88 -11.96 -1.30
C ALA A 158 -15.96 -12.79 -2.02
N GLY A 159 -16.69 -13.66 -1.30
CA GLY A 159 -17.85 -14.39 -1.82
C GLY A 159 -18.92 -13.44 -2.35
N HIS A 160 -19.33 -12.44 -1.55
CA HIS A 160 -20.31 -11.43 -1.97
C HIS A 160 -19.88 -10.66 -3.21
N LEU A 161 -18.59 -10.28 -3.31
CA LEU A 161 -18.09 -9.60 -4.50
C LEU A 161 -18.06 -10.52 -5.73
N GLN A 162 -17.79 -11.81 -5.55
CA GLN A 162 -17.79 -12.80 -6.63
C GLN A 162 -19.22 -13.10 -7.10
N ASP A 163 -20.17 -13.29 -6.19
CA ASP A 163 -21.59 -13.49 -6.51
C ASP A 163 -22.20 -12.29 -7.25
N ALA A 164 -21.70 -11.09 -6.93
CA ALA A 164 -22.05 -9.86 -7.66
C ALA A 164 -21.33 -9.71 -9.02
N GLY A 165 -20.46 -10.65 -9.41
CA GLY A 165 -19.73 -10.62 -10.68
C GLY A 165 -18.66 -9.54 -10.76
N LEU A 166 -18.16 -9.04 -9.61
CA LEU A 166 -17.17 -7.96 -9.59
C LEU A 166 -15.72 -8.48 -9.61
N ILE A 167 -15.51 -9.65 -9.04
CA ILE A 167 -14.22 -10.34 -9.01
C ILE A 167 -14.39 -11.82 -9.36
N HIS A 168 -13.28 -12.45 -9.76
CA HIS A 168 -13.16 -13.90 -9.76
C HIS A 168 -11.98 -14.31 -8.90
N TYR A 169 -12.26 -15.04 -7.80
CA TYR A 169 -11.23 -15.43 -6.84
C TYR A 169 -11.01 -16.94 -6.85
N ARG A 170 -9.82 -17.36 -7.27
CA ARG A 170 -9.44 -18.77 -7.32
C ARG A 170 -7.97 -18.98 -6.97
N ARG A 171 -7.71 -19.87 -6.02
CA ARG A 171 -6.35 -20.35 -5.66
C ARG A 171 -5.34 -19.22 -5.38
N GLY A 172 -5.75 -18.21 -4.60
CA GLY A 172 -4.88 -17.09 -4.25
C GLY A 172 -4.66 -16.07 -5.38
N ARG A 173 -5.52 -16.09 -6.42
CA ARG A 173 -5.53 -15.11 -7.50
C ARG A 173 -6.89 -14.46 -7.57
N ILE A 174 -6.91 -13.16 -7.64
CA ILE A 174 -8.13 -12.35 -7.77
C ILE A 174 -8.04 -11.61 -9.09
N ALA A 175 -8.94 -11.97 -10.01
CA ALA A 175 -9.15 -11.18 -11.22
C ALA A 175 -10.29 -10.19 -10.96
N VAL A 176 -10.04 -8.89 -11.13
CA VAL A 176 -11.08 -7.87 -11.06
C VAL A 176 -11.81 -7.81 -12.39
N LEU A 177 -13.10 -8.12 -12.37
CA LEU A 177 -13.96 -8.16 -13.57
C LEU A 177 -14.62 -6.79 -13.83
N SER A 178 -14.90 -6.03 -12.77
CA SER A 178 -15.53 -4.72 -12.87
C SER A 178 -14.91 -3.72 -11.89
N ARG A 179 -13.95 -2.92 -12.36
CA ARG A 179 -13.37 -1.83 -11.59
C ARG A 179 -14.44 -0.83 -11.14
N LYS A 180 -15.31 -0.41 -12.06
CA LYS A 180 -16.41 0.52 -11.76
C LYS A 180 -17.36 -0.03 -10.70
N GLY A 181 -17.64 -1.33 -10.73
CA GLY A 181 -18.46 -1.99 -9.71
C GLY A 181 -17.80 -1.99 -8.33
N LEU A 182 -16.48 -2.17 -8.27
CA LEU A 182 -15.73 -2.02 -7.00
C LEU A 182 -15.72 -0.58 -6.50
N GLU A 183 -15.57 0.41 -7.39
CA GLU A 183 -15.60 1.84 -7.03
C GLU A 183 -16.95 2.26 -6.44
N LEU A 184 -18.05 1.72 -6.96
CA LEU A 184 -19.40 1.98 -6.42
C LEU A 184 -19.64 1.33 -5.04
N ARG A 185 -18.91 0.26 -4.71
CA ARG A 185 -19.02 -0.44 -3.42
C ARG A 185 -17.98 -0.02 -2.41
N ALA A 186 -16.89 0.60 -2.87
CA ALA A 186 -15.87 1.13 -1.97
C ALA A 186 -16.41 2.30 -1.15
N CYS A 187 -15.82 2.51 0.04
CA CYS A 187 -16.06 3.73 0.80
C CYS A 187 -15.31 4.92 0.17
N GLU A 188 -15.71 6.12 0.60
CA GLU A 188 -15.08 7.40 0.21
C GLU A 188 -13.57 7.44 0.48
N CYS A 189 -13.07 6.62 1.41
CA CYS A 189 -11.64 6.55 1.74
C CYS A 189 -10.77 6.23 0.53
N TYR A 190 -11.27 5.43 -0.43
CA TYR A 190 -10.57 5.19 -1.69
C TYR A 190 -10.41 6.47 -2.51
N ALA A 191 -11.52 7.17 -2.73
CA ALA A 191 -11.53 8.39 -3.54
C ALA A 191 -10.68 9.51 -2.92
N VAL A 192 -10.71 9.65 -1.58
CA VAL A 192 -9.87 10.63 -0.86
C VAL A 192 -8.40 10.35 -1.08
N VAL A 193 -7.95 9.10 -0.86
CA VAL A 193 -6.54 8.71 -1.04
C VAL A 193 -6.11 8.89 -2.50
N LYS A 194 -6.92 8.43 -3.45
CA LYS A 194 -6.61 8.55 -4.88
C LYS A 194 -6.44 10.03 -5.29
N LYS A 195 -7.40 10.88 -4.93
CA LYS A 195 -7.36 12.32 -5.24
C LYS A 195 -6.14 13.01 -4.64
N GLU A 196 -5.72 12.62 -3.44
CA GLU A 196 -4.54 13.20 -2.78
C GLU A 196 -3.25 12.85 -3.55
N TYR A 197 -3.07 11.58 -3.94
CA TYR A 197 -1.92 11.18 -4.77
C TYR A 197 -1.92 11.87 -6.14
N GLU A 198 -3.06 11.90 -6.83
CA GLU A 198 -3.21 12.57 -8.14
C GLU A 198 -2.96 14.08 -8.06
N GLY A 199 -3.39 14.74 -6.98
CA GLY A 199 -3.22 16.17 -6.78
C GLY A 199 -1.80 16.58 -6.40
N LEU A 200 -1.12 15.77 -5.59
CA LEU A 200 0.22 16.08 -5.11
C LEU A 200 1.34 15.54 -6.02
N LEU A 201 1.07 14.48 -6.79
CA LEU A 201 2.04 13.78 -7.64
C LEU A 201 1.50 13.60 -9.06
N PRO A 202 1.13 14.68 -9.75
CA PRO A 202 0.45 14.59 -11.05
C PRO A 202 1.29 13.89 -12.13
N GLU A 203 2.62 13.94 -12.05
CA GLU A 203 3.53 13.33 -13.02
C GLU A 203 3.80 11.84 -12.76
N ALA A 204 3.62 11.37 -11.52
CA ALA A 204 3.87 9.96 -11.15
C ALA A 204 2.70 9.04 -11.54
N VAL A 205 1.51 9.58 -11.75
CA VAL A 205 0.28 8.84 -12.08
C VAL A 205 0.10 8.68 -13.59
N ALA A 206 0.83 9.45 -14.40
CA ALA A 206 0.73 9.45 -15.86
C ALA A 206 1.68 8.45 -16.57
N ALA A 207 2.46 7.69 -15.84
CA ALA A 207 3.41 6.68 -16.33
C ALA A 207 2.88 5.25 -16.10
#